data_2432fe0de897a7c78a2893b822103b33
#
_entry.id   2432fe0de897a7c78a2893b822103b33
#
_cell.length_a   1.000
_cell.length_b   1.000
_cell.length_c   1.000
_cell.angle_alpha   90.00
_cell.angle_beta   90.00
_cell.angle_gamma   90.00
#
_symmetry.space_group_name_H-M   'P 1'
#
loop_
_entity.id
_entity.type
_entity.pdbx_description
1 polymer ?
#
loop_
_entity_poly.entity_id
_entity_poly.type
_entity_poly.pdbx_seq_one_letter_code
_entity_poly.pdbx_strand_id
1 'polypeptide(L)'
;VKRTSNRQKVNILGNAVEALIAAIFLDSGFKISKEIVLKVWRKQIDIVRDIEAHAKTALQELLQSEGQEPPIYRQISRTGPDHDPDFCVEVLLKSGLKAVGNGSTKRMAETKAAELILKKIKNINE
;
A
#
# COMPACT_ATOMS: atom_id res chain seq x y z
N VAL A 1 1.19 -18.19 -31.37
CA VAL A 1 1.29 -18.35 -29.90
C VAL A 1 0.91 -17.02 -29.25
N LYS A 2 -0.30 -16.93 -28.61
CA LYS A 2 -0.71 -15.70 -27.89
C LYS A 2 0.22 -15.47 -26.71
N ARG A 3 1.00 -14.40 -26.72
CA ARG A 3 1.79 -13.95 -25.59
C ARG A 3 0.81 -13.58 -24.45
N THR A 4 0.80 -14.37 -23.41
CA THR A 4 0.05 -14.08 -22.17
C THR A 4 0.58 -12.76 -21.63
N SER A 5 -0.30 -11.78 -21.39
CA SER A 5 0.13 -10.49 -20.85
C SER A 5 0.74 -10.69 -19.46
N ASN A 6 1.66 -9.79 -19.06
CA ASN A 6 2.34 -9.88 -17.76
C ASN A 6 1.31 -9.89 -16.59
N ARG A 7 0.19 -9.19 -16.78
CA ARG A 7 -0.93 -9.15 -15.83
C ARG A 7 -1.64 -10.50 -15.68
N GLN A 8 -1.82 -11.25 -16.80
CA GLN A 8 -2.41 -12.59 -16.74
C GLN A 8 -1.49 -13.59 -16.02
N LYS A 9 -0.17 -13.49 -16.20
CA LYS A 9 0.80 -14.34 -15.49
C LYS A 9 0.76 -14.09 -13.98
N VAL A 10 0.68 -12.84 -13.55
CA VAL A 10 0.58 -12.47 -12.14
C VAL A 10 -0.70 -13.02 -11.52
N ASN A 11 -1.83 -12.92 -12.23
CA ASN A 11 -3.11 -13.46 -11.74
C ASN A 11 -3.07 -14.99 -11.63
N ILE A 12 -2.49 -15.69 -12.61
CA ILE A 12 -2.34 -17.15 -12.56
C ILE A 12 -1.48 -17.59 -11.37
N LEU A 13 -0.37 -16.88 -11.12
CA LEU A 13 0.50 -17.16 -9.97
C LEU A 13 -0.22 -16.87 -8.65
N GLY A 14 -0.97 -15.77 -8.57
CA GLY A 14 -1.79 -15.44 -7.39
C GLY A 14 -2.79 -16.54 -7.08
N ASN A 15 -3.58 -16.96 -8.07
CA ASN A 15 -4.55 -18.05 -7.91
C ASN A 15 -3.88 -19.38 -7.50
N ALA A 16 -2.71 -19.69 -8.04
CA ALA A 16 -1.97 -20.89 -7.65
C ALA A 16 -1.50 -20.86 -6.19
N VAL A 17 -1.06 -19.70 -5.72
CA VAL A 17 -0.67 -19.50 -4.31
C VAL A 17 -1.88 -19.62 -3.38
N GLU A 18 -3.02 -19.01 -3.73
CA GLU A 18 -4.26 -19.13 -2.97
C GLU A 18 -4.73 -20.59 -2.88
N ALA A 19 -4.70 -21.32 -4.00
CA ALA A 19 -5.05 -22.74 -4.04
C ALA A 19 -4.11 -23.58 -3.16
N LEU A 20 -2.81 -23.28 -3.14
CA LEU A 20 -1.84 -23.97 -2.29
C LEU A 20 -2.11 -23.71 -0.80
N ILE A 21 -2.39 -22.47 -0.43
CA ILE A 21 -2.75 -22.10 0.95
C ILE A 21 -4.02 -22.83 1.38
N ALA A 22 -5.03 -22.88 0.51
CA ALA A 22 -6.27 -23.61 0.77
C ALA A 22 -6.03 -25.11 0.95
N ALA A 23 -5.21 -25.73 0.12
CA ALA A 23 -4.83 -27.14 0.25
C ALA A 23 -4.14 -27.43 1.60
N ILE A 24 -3.19 -26.60 2.00
CA ILE A 24 -2.52 -26.71 3.30
C ILE A 24 -3.52 -26.55 4.45
N PHE A 25 -4.44 -25.60 4.33
CA PHE A 25 -5.49 -25.39 5.34
C PHE A 25 -6.41 -26.62 5.48
N LEU A 26 -6.84 -27.20 4.37
CA LEU A 26 -7.70 -28.40 4.37
C LEU A 26 -7.00 -29.64 4.93
N ASP A 27 -5.71 -29.78 4.65
CA ASP A 27 -4.91 -30.93 5.09
C ASP A 27 -4.46 -30.82 6.55
N SER A 28 -3.94 -29.67 6.94
CA SER A 28 -3.21 -29.47 8.19
C SER A 28 -3.84 -28.45 9.15
N GLY A 29 -4.94 -27.84 8.78
CA GLY A 29 -5.72 -26.90 9.59
C GLY A 29 -5.11 -25.49 9.68
N PHE A 30 -5.84 -24.60 10.38
CA PHE A 30 -5.55 -23.16 10.45
C PHE A 30 -4.16 -22.83 11.05
N LYS A 31 -3.78 -23.54 12.11
CA LYS A 31 -2.54 -23.25 12.84
C LYS A 31 -1.31 -23.40 11.94
N ILE A 32 -1.21 -24.52 11.25
CA ILE A 32 -0.08 -24.83 10.38
C ILE A 32 -0.07 -23.92 9.15
N SER A 33 -1.22 -23.72 8.51
CA SER A 33 -1.31 -22.80 7.38
C SER A 33 -0.92 -21.37 7.75
N LYS A 34 -1.34 -20.87 8.92
CA LYS A 34 -0.94 -19.55 9.44
C LYS A 34 0.58 -19.47 9.64
N GLU A 35 1.20 -20.49 10.24
CA GLU A 35 2.65 -20.51 10.44
C GLU A 35 3.42 -20.47 9.12
N ILE A 36 2.98 -21.23 8.12
CA ILE A 36 3.61 -21.26 6.80
C ILE A 36 3.46 -19.91 6.09
N VAL A 37 2.26 -19.34 6.08
CA VAL A 37 2.00 -18.02 5.49
C VAL A 37 2.87 -16.95 6.15
N LEU A 38 2.90 -16.88 7.46
CA LEU A 38 3.72 -15.91 8.18
C LEU A 38 5.23 -16.13 7.93
N LYS A 39 5.69 -17.36 7.83
CA LYS A 39 7.10 -17.67 7.53
C LYS A 39 7.51 -17.20 6.14
N VAL A 40 6.64 -17.38 5.14
CA VAL A 40 6.92 -17.01 3.75
C VAL A 40 6.82 -15.51 3.52
N TRP A 41 5.81 -14.83 4.11
CA TRP A 41 5.52 -13.42 3.85
C TRP A 41 6.05 -12.44 4.88
N ARG A 42 6.62 -12.90 6.00
CA ARG A 42 7.09 -12.03 7.09
C ARG A 42 8.01 -10.91 6.58
N LYS A 43 9.01 -11.25 5.75
CA LYS A 43 9.95 -10.26 5.21
C LYS A 43 9.25 -9.21 4.34
N GLN A 44 8.31 -9.62 3.51
CA GLN A 44 7.54 -8.73 2.65
C GLN A 44 6.61 -7.82 3.46
N ILE A 45 5.98 -8.37 4.51
CA ILE A 45 5.13 -7.61 5.43
C ILE A 45 5.97 -6.57 6.17
N ASP A 46 7.16 -6.93 6.66
CA ASP A 46 8.04 -6.02 7.38
C ASP A 46 8.54 -4.90 6.45
N ILE A 47 8.96 -5.23 5.22
CA ILE A 47 9.36 -4.24 4.21
C ILE A 47 8.22 -3.25 3.90
N VAL A 48 7.01 -3.76 3.70
CA VAL A 48 5.84 -2.90 3.41
C VAL A 48 5.51 -2.02 4.61
N ARG A 49 5.56 -2.56 5.82
CA ARG A 49 5.35 -1.78 7.06
C ARG A 49 6.38 -0.67 7.22
N ASP A 50 7.64 -0.96 6.96
CA ASP A 50 8.73 0.02 7.07
C ASP A 50 8.57 1.14 6.03
N ILE A 51 8.28 0.80 4.78
CA ILE A 51 8.02 1.79 3.73
C ILE A 51 6.80 2.65 4.07
N GLU A 52 5.72 2.03 4.53
CA GLU A 52 4.49 2.74 4.92
C GLU A 52 4.71 3.69 6.09
N ALA A 53 5.45 3.27 7.12
CA ALA A 53 5.75 4.10 8.26
C ALA A 53 6.66 5.28 7.86
N HIS A 54 7.64 5.05 6.98
CA HIS A 54 8.62 6.06 6.61
C HIS A 54 8.04 7.22 5.80
N ALA A 55 7.19 6.99 4.82
CA ALA A 55 6.69 8.07 3.96
C ALA A 55 5.83 9.10 4.72
N LYS A 56 4.91 8.64 5.55
CA LYS A 56 4.05 9.52 6.36
C LYS A 56 4.86 10.26 7.42
N THR A 57 5.75 9.55 8.10
CA THR A 57 6.63 10.12 9.12
C THR A 57 7.61 11.12 8.50
N ALA A 58 8.25 10.78 7.39
CA ALA A 58 9.16 11.69 6.68
C ALA A 58 8.45 12.97 6.21
N LEU A 59 7.21 12.88 5.72
CA LEU A 59 6.43 14.05 5.36
C LEU A 59 6.12 14.93 6.58
N GLN A 60 5.74 14.30 7.69
CA GLN A 60 5.44 15.02 8.94
C GLN A 60 6.68 15.71 9.49
N GLU A 61 7.82 15.03 9.54
CA GLU A 61 9.10 15.56 10.02
C GLU A 61 9.57 16.72 9.13
N LEU A 62 9.44 16.59 7.80
CA LEU A 62 9.78 17.65 6.87
C LEU A 62 8.96 18.91 7.13
N LEU A 63 7.63 18.79 7.21
CA LEU A 63 6.74 19.92 7.47
C LEU A 63 7.01 20.55 8.85
N GLN A 64 7.26 19.73 9.86
CA GLN A 64 7.58 20.21 11.19
C GLN A 64 8.91 20.95 11.22
N SER A 65 9.93 20.48 10.50
CA SER A 65 11.22 21.16 10.40
C SER A 65 11.14 22.54 9.73
N GLU A 66 10.16 22.72 8.85
CA GLU A 66 9.84 23.99 8.17
C GLU A 66 8.84 24.85 8.94
N GLY A 67 8.44 24.45 10.16
CA GLY A 67 7.43 25.15 10.95
C GLY A 67 6.03 25.14 10.35
N GLN A 68 5.76 24.19 9.47
CA GLN A 68 4.46 24.05 8.82
C GLN A 68 3.51 23.14 9.62
N GLU A 69 2.21 23.30 9.38
CA GLU A 69 1.20 22.42 9.98
C GLU A 69 1.26 21.00 9.41
N PRO A 70 0.84 19.98 10.20
CA PRO A 70 0.81 18.60 9.73
C PRO A 70 -0.10 18.43 8.51
N PRO A 71 0.17 17.42 7.65
CA PRO A 71 -0.62 17.17 6.46
C PRO A 71 -2.01 16.66 6.81
N ILE A 72 -3.01 17.04 6.03
CA ILE A 72 -4.41 16.59 6.17
C ILE A 72 -4.66 15.50 5.13
N TYR A 73 -5.12 14.32 5.60
CA TYR A 73 -5.52 13.21 4.74
C TYR A 73 -7.04 13.13 4.67
N ARG A 74 -7.57 13.08 3.44
CA ARG A 74 -9.00 12.97 3.18
C ARG A 74 -9.28 11.80 2.26
N GLN A 75 -10.12 10.87 2.67
CA GLN A 75 -10.62 9.84 1.78
C GLN A 75 -11.57 10.46 0.77
N ILE A 76 -11.27 10.31 -0.53
CA ILE A 76 -12.08 10.80 -1.63
C ILE A 76 -13.13 9.77 -2.02
N SER A 77 -12.71 8.50 -2.16
CA SER A 77 -13.60 7.42 -2.57
C SER A 77 -13.14 6.06 -2.03
N ARG A 78 -14.07 5.13 -2.01
CA ARG A 78 -13.83 3.70 -1.87
C ARG A 78 -14.62 3.01 -2.97
N THR A 79 -13.95 2.26 -3.81
CA THR A 79 -14.53 1.51 -4.93
C THR A 79 -14.11 0.05 -4.86
N GLY A 80 -14.66 -0.78 -5.73
CA GLY A 80 -14.38 -2.22 -5.75
C GLY A 80 -15.24 -3.02 -4.76
N PRO A 81 -15.22 -4.35 -4.90
CA PRO A 81 -15.94 -5.26 -4.01
C PRO A 81 -15.29 -5.30 -2.60
N ASP A 82 -16.02 -5.79 -1.61
CA ASP A 82 -15.54 -5.83 -0.21
C ASP A 82 -14.27 -6.68 0.00
N HIS A 83 -14.05 -7.67 -0.85
CA HIS A 83 -12.87 -8.53 -0.81
C HIS A 83 -11.66 -7.97 -1.58
N ASP A 84 -11.87 -6.93 -2.41
CA ASP A 84 -10.82 -6.24 -3.17
C ASP A 84 -11.16 -4.74 -3.30
N PRO A 85 -11.18 -4.00 -2.17
CA PRO A 85 -11.48 -2.57 -2.19
C PRO A 85 -10.31 -1.76 -2.74
N ASP A 86 -10.62 -0.66 -3.41
CA ASP A 86 -9.68 0.37 -3.79
C ASP A 86 -10.04 1.68 -3.07
N PHE A 87 -9.14 2.14 -2.23
CA PHE A 87 -9.26 3.41 -1.51
C PHE A 87 -8.51 4.50 -2.24
N CYS A 88 -9.15 5.64 -2.40
CA CYS A 88 -8.54 6.85 -2.94
C CYS A 88 -8.45 7.90 -1.82
N VAL A 89 -7.23 8.37 -1.53
CA VAL A 89 -6.97 9.35 -0.46
C VAL A 89 -6.19 10.53 -1.02
N GLU A 90 -6.65 11.73 -0.74
CA GLU A 90 -5.93 12.97 -0.98
C GLU A 90 -5.16 13.38 0.27
N VAL A 91 -3.92 13.80 0.11
CA VAL A 91 -3.16 14.55 1.10
C VAL A 91 -3.09 16.01 0.67
N LEU A 92 -3.38 16.91 1.60
CA LEU A 92 -3.38 18.36 1.40
C LEU A 92 -2.45 19.01 2.43
N LEU A 93 -1.56 19.88 1.94
CA LEU A 93 -0.72 20.72 2.77
C LEU A 93 -1.32 22.13 2.90
N LYS A 94 -0.95 22.86 3.95
CA LYS A 94 -1.37 24.26 4.15
C LYS A 94 -0.94 25.18 3.01
N SER A 95 0.17 24.86 2.34
CA SER A 95 0.64 25.55 1.14
C SER A 95 -0.30 25.43 -0.08
N GLY A 96 -1.34 24.59 0.00
CA GLY A 96 -2.21 24.22 -1.12
C GLY A 96 -1.67 23.08 -1.99
N LEU A 97 -0.47 22.60 -1.74
CA LEU A 97 0.08 21.45 -2.45
C LEU A 97 -0.70 20.18 -2.08
N LYS A 98 -1.08 19.41 -3.09
CA LYS A 98 -1.87 18.19 -2.91
C LYS A 98 -1.39 17.04 -3.79
N ALA A 99 -1.63 15.83 -3.31
CA ALA A 99 -1.42 14.59 -4.06
C ALA A 99 -2.49 13.56 -3.70
N VAL A 100 -2.75 12.64 -4.61
CA VAL A 100 -3.74 11.58 -4.46
C VAL A 100 -3.04 10.24 -4.56
N GLY A 101 -3.31 9.36 -3.61
CA GLY A 101 -2.81 7.99 -3.58
C GLY A 101 -3.94 6.98 -3.55
N ASN A 102 -3.73 5.84 -4.17
CA ASN A 102 -4.65 4.69 -4.19
C ASN A 102 -4.01 3.48 -3.52
N GLY A 103 -4.86 2.64 -2.92
CA GLY A 103 -4.41 1.40 -2.31
C GLY A 103 -5.54 0.51 -1.85
N SER A 104 -5.27 -0.77 -1.67
CA SER A 104 -6.24 -1.76 -1.18
C SER A 104 -6.69 -1.53 0.27
N THR A 105 -5.99 -0.69 1.00
CA THR A 105 -6.40 -0.20 2.32
C THR A 105 -6.29 1.32 2.37
N LYS A 106 -7.06 1.95 3.25
CA LYS A 106 -6.96 3.40 3.49
C LYS A 106 -5.53 3.81 3.85
N ARG A 107 -4.85 3.01 4.68
CA ARG A 107 -3.48 3.25 5.11
C ARG A 107 -2.49 3.22 3.93
N MET A 108 -2.61 2.24 3.03
CA MET A 108 -1.78 2.18 1.81
C MET A 108 -2.01 3.38 0.90
N ALA A 109 -3.28 3.79 0.73
CA ALA A 109 -3.62 4.97 -0.06
C ALA A 109 -3.03 6.26 0.55
N GLU A 110 -3.10 6.43 1.87
CA GLU A 110 -2.48 7.55 2.59
C GLU A 110 -0.96 7.58 2.42
N THR A 111 -0.31 6.43 2.55
CA THR A 111 1.15 6.30 2.36
C THR A 111 1.55 6.66 0.94
N LYS A 112 0.80 6.16 -0.05
CA LYS A 112 1.04 6.47 -1.45
C LYS A 112 0.88 7.96 -1.76
N ALA A 113 -0.12 8.60 -1.17
CA ALA A 113 -0.32 10.04 -1.26
C ALA A 113 0.87 10.80 -0.65
N ALA A 114 1.38 10.37 0.52
CA ALA A 114 2.55 10.96 1.17
C ALA A 114 3.83 10.81 0.32
N GLU A 115 4.07 9.64 -0.29
CA GLU A 115 5.20 9.45 -1.21
C GLU A 115 5.17 10.41 -2.40
N LEU A 116 3.98 10.57 -2.99
CA LEU A 116 3.79 11.42 -4.15
C LEU A 116 4.00 12.89 -3.83
N ILE A 117 3.55 13.34 -2.65
CA ILE A 117 3.73 14.73 -2.25
C ILE A 117 5.19 15.04 -1.88
N LEU A 118 5.89 14.09 -1.24
CA LEU A 118 7.34 14.22 -0.99
C LEU A 118 8.14 14.35 -2.29
N LYS A 119 7.80 13.59 -3.33
CA LYS A 119 8.40 13.72 -4.66
C LYS A 119 8.13 15.09 -5.27
N LYS A 120 6.90 15.61 -5.15
CA LYS A 120 6.56 16.95 -5.63
C LYS A 120 7.36 18.05 -4.93
N ILE A 121 7.52 17.94 -3.60
CA ILE A 121 8.31 18.93 -2.83
C ILE A 121 9.77 18.91 -3.29
N LYS A 122 10.38 17.74 -3.49
CA LYS A 122 11.76 17.62 -4.00
C LYS A 122 11.91 18.30 -5.36
N ASN A 123 11.01 18.03 -6.30
CA ASN A 123 11.07 18.60 -7.65
C ASN A 123 10.82 20.13 -7.70
N ILE A 124 10.24 20.71 -6.67
CA ILE A 124 10.05 22.18 -6.57
C ILE A 124 11.32 22.85 -6.03
N ASN A 125 12.11 22.13 -5.24
CA ASN A 125 13.32 22.62 -4.58
C ASN A 125 14.61 22.39 -5.43
N GLU A 126 14.51 21.69 -6.57
CA GLU A 126 15.57 21.53 -7.58
C GLU A 126 15.39 22.58 -8.69
#